data_7af7f5a2f4ccf96a922e1aea50578f0c
#
_entry.id   7af7f5a2f4ccf96a922e1aea50578f0c
#
_cell.length_a   1.000
_cell.length_b   1.000
_cell.length_c   1.000
_cell.angle_alpha   90.00
_cell.angle_beta   90.00
_cell.angle_gamma   90.00
#
_symmetry.space_group_name_H-M   'P 1'
#
loop_
_entity.id
_entity.type
_entity.pdbx_description
1 polymer ?
#
loop_
_entity_poly.entity_id
_entity_poly.type
_entity_poly.pdbx_seq_one_letter_code
_entity_poly.pdbx_strand_id
1 'polypeptide(L)'
;MNSVLHAMCKGAASKVNVRLALGGALLASVALVSGCAKPSASANVYTYGQAQRDQVVRNGTVVNVRPITLQNDRTSGAGVIAGGAVGGVMGSTIGGGTGRTLAVLGGAILGALAGDAVEDRVGKKDGLEITVRLDNGETRVIAQEADVPLVLNQRVQVVSGAGPTRVTPMSGQ
;
A
#
# COMPACT_ATOMS: atom_id res chain seq x y z
N MET A 1 -42.31 36.31 28.58
CA MET A 1 -42.14 34.89 28.84
C MET A 1 -41.66 34.10 27.59
N ASN A 2 -41.70 34.70 26.38
CA ASN A 2 -41.28 34.03 25.13
C ASN A 2 -39.81 34.21 24.72
N SER A 3 -39.09 35.25 25.24
CA SER A 3 -37.69 35.50 24.86
C SER A 3 -36.68 34.48 25.45
N VAL A 4 -36.96 33.92 26.62
CA VAL A 4 -36.05 32.98 27.29
C VAL A 4 -36.09 31.59 26.64
N LEU A 5 -37.25 31.18 26.13
CA LEU A 5 -37.39 29.91 25.44
C LEU A 5 -36.66 29.90 24.07
N HIS A 6 -36.61 31.04 23.38
CA HIS A 6 -35.94 31.14 22.08
C HIS A 6 -34.40 31.09 22.18
N ALA A 7 -33.86 31.62 23.30
CA ALA A 7 -32.41 31.60 23.55
C ALA A 7 -31.92 30.21 23.95
N MET A 8 -32.72 29.42 24.68
CA MET A 8 -32.35 28.05 25.07
C MET A 8 -32.36 27.07 23.88
N CYS A 9 -33.25 27.25 22.91
CA CYS A 9 -33.32 26.38 21.72
C CYS A 9 -32.14 26.61 20.77
N LYS A 10 -31.63 27.84 20.61
CA LYS A 10 -30.47 28.13 19.77
C LYS A 10 -29.16 27.57 20.32
N GLY A 11 -28.99 27.56 21.64
CA GLY A 11 -27.78 27.00 22.29
C GLY A 11 -27.70 25.48 22.23
N ALA A 12 -28.82 24.77 22.26
CA ALA A 12 -28.86 23.31 22.19
C ALA A 12 -28.57 22.81 20.77
N ALA A 13 -29.08 23.47 19.73
CA ALA A 13 -28.81 23.07 18.32
C ALA A 13 -27.33 23.24 17.93
N SER A 14 -26.67 24.29 18.43
CA SER A 14 -25.23 24.54 18.18
C SER A 14 -24.35 23.45 18.82
N LYS A 15 -24.66 23.03 20.04
CA LYS A 15 -23.89 22.00 20.77
C LYS A 15 -24.08 20.60 20.17
N VAL A 16 -25.25 20.28 19.62
CA VAL A 16 -25.52 19.02 18.93
C VAL A 16 -24.72 18.94 17.64
N ASN A 17 -24.67 20.01 16.87
CA ASN A 17 -23.91 20.05 15.61
C ASN A 17 -22.39 19.91 15.81
N VAL A 18 -21.84 20.51 16.86
CA VAL A 18 -20.41 20.37 17.21
C VAL A 18 -20.08 18.94 17.67
N ARG A 19 -20.94 18.31 18.43
CA ARG A 19 -20.73 16.90 18.86
C ARG A 19 -20.85 15.92 17.70
N LEU A 20 -21.75 16.15 16.76
CA LEU A 20 -21.87 15.36 15.54
C LEU A 20 -20.65 15.53 14.64
N ALA A 21 -20.12 16.75 14.50
CA ALA A 21 -18.92 17.05 13.72
C ALA A 21 -17.66 16.45 14.36
N LEU A 22 -17.53 16.49 15.68
CA LEU A 22 -16.44 15.85 16.41
C LEU A 22 -16.51 14.32 16.31
N GLY A 23 -17.69 13.74 16.42
CA GLY A 23 -17.91 12.28 16.25
C GLY A 23 -17.58 11.80 14.84
N GLY A 24 -17.96 12.57 13.82
CA GLY A 24 -17.62 12.29 12.42
C GLY A 24 -16.12 12.38 12.14
N ALA A 25 -15.44 13.40 12.70
CA ALA A 25 -14.00 13.56 12.58
C ALA A 25 -13.22 12.43 13.27
N LEU A 26 -13.71 11.96 14.43
CA LEU A 26 -13.09 10.86 15.16
C LEU A 26 -13.24 9.51 14.41
N LEU A 27 -14.42 9.25 13.84
CA LEU A 27 -14.66 8.08 13.01
C LEU A 27 -13.82 8.09 11.72
N ALA A 28 -13.67 9.25 11.08
CA ALA A 28 -12.81 9.40 9.90
C ALA A 28 -11.33 9.19 10.21
N SER A 29 -10.85 9.64 11.38
CA SER A 29 -9.45 9.44 11.78
C SER A 29 -9.13 7.97 12.09
N VAL A 30 -10.06 7.21 12.66
CA VAL A 30 -9.89 5.77 12.91
C VAL A 30 -9.85 4.96 11.60
N ALA A 31 -10.64 5.34 10.61
CA ALA A 31 -10.63 4.68 9.29
C ALA A 31 -9.30 4.89 8.52
N LEU A 32 -8.58 5.98 8.77
CA LEU A 32 -7.29 6.28 8.13
C LEU A 32 -6.12 5.48 8.73
N VAL A 33 -6.27 4.91 9.93
CA VAL A 33 -5.21 4.15 10.63
C VAL A 33 -5.24 2.66 10.27
N SER A 34 -6.32 2.16 9.68
CA SER A 34 -6.38 0.77 9.19
C SER A 34 -5.52 0.61 7.94
N GLY A 35 -4.20 0.70 8.12
CA GLY A 35 -3.20 0.50 7.08
C GLY A 35 -3.29 -0.91 6.51
N CYS A 36 -3.59 -1.04 5.23
CA CYS A 36 -3.49 -2.30 4.51
C CYS A 36 -2.02 -2.76 4.54
N ALA A 37 -1.76 -3.94 5.10
CA ALA A 37 -0.45 -4.57 5.00
C ALA A 37 -0.16 -4.82 3.52
N LYS A 38 0.91 -4.20 2.99
CA LYS A 38 1.31 -4.39 1.60
C LYS A 38 1.87 -5.81 1.43
N PRO A 39 1.48 -6.55 0.39
CA PRO A 39 2.12 -7.81 0.05
C PRO A 39 3.60 -7.55 -0.25
N SER A 40 4.49 -8.39 0.28
CA SER A 40 5.92 -8.33 0.02
C SER A 40 6.35 -9.55 -0.79
N ALA A 41 7.16 -9.33 -1.83
CA ALA A 41 7.83 -10.37 -2.60
C ALA A 41 9.29 -10.56 -2.14
N SER A 42 9.64 -10.05 -0.96
CA SER A 42 10.95 -10.20 -0.32
C SER A 42 11.25 -11.65 0.04
N ALA A 43 12.48 -12.08 -0.19
CA ALA A 43 12.94 -13.41 0.23
C ALA A 43 13.05 -13.54 1.76
N ASN A 44 13.19 -12.43 2.48
CA ASN A 44 13.46 -12.38 3.92
C ASN A 44 12.24 -12.07 4.78
N VAL A 45 11.10 -11.70 4.19
CA VAL A 45 9.90 -11.32 4.93
C VAL A 45 8.87 -12.45 4.93
N TYR A 46 8.51 -12.90 6.12
CA TYR A 46 7.47 -13.88 6.37
C TYR A 46 6.23 -13.24 6.97
N THR A 47 5.06 -13.63 6.51
CA THR A 47 3.82 -13.34 7.23
C THR A 47 3.63 -14.37 8.36
N TYR A 48 2.90 -14.02 9.41
CA TYR A 48 2.59 -14.96 10.50
C TYR A 48 1.95 -16.26 10.01
N GLY A 49 1.08 -16.19 8.98
CA GLY A 49 0.46 -17.37 8.40
C GLY A 49 1.41 -18.27 7.60
N GLN A 50 2.56 -17.76 7.18
CA GLN A 50 3.62 -18.53 6.49
C GLN A 50 4.61 -19.14 7.48
N ALA A 51 4.88 -18.47 8.61
CA ALA A 51 5.90 -18.85 9.57
C ALA A 51 5.61 -20.19 10.29
N GLN A 52 4.35 -20.61 10.35
CA GLN A 52 3.91 -21.83 11.02
C GLN A 52 3.59 -22.98 10.07
N ARG A 53 3.95 -22.86 8.79
CA ARG A 53 3.67 -23.88 7.77
C ARG A 53 4.95 -24.51 7.25
N ASP A 54 4.86 -25.80 6.99
CA ASP A 54 5.93 -26.54 6.35
C ASP A 54 6.18 -26.04 4.92
N GLN A 55 7.43 -25.98 4.53
CA GLN A 55 7.88 -25.52 3.22
C GLN A 55 8.84 -26.54 2.61
N VAL A 56 8.70 -26.74 1.31
CA VAL A 56 9.58 -27.64 0.55
C VAL A 56 10.78 -26.86 0.06
N VAL A 57 11.97 -27.34 0.38
CA VAL A 57 13.25 -26.80 -0.09
C VAL A 57 13.81 -27.66 -1.19
N ARG A 58 14.19 -27.06 -2.30
CA ARG A 58 14.88 -27.72 -3.42
C ARG A 58 16.16 -26.96 -3.72
N ASN A 59 17.25 -27.70 -3.88
CA ASN A 59 18.54 -27.13 -4.22
C ASN A 59 18.67 -26.98 -5.73
N GLY A 60 19.43 -25.97 -6.15
CA GLY A 60 19.69 -25.71 -7.55
C GLY A 60 20.85 -24.73 -7.76
N THR A 61 21.07 -24.39 -9.01
CA THR A 61 22.11 -23.45 -9.44
C THR A 61 21.47 -22.35 -10.27
N VAL A 62 21.85 -21.11 -10.03
CA VAL A 62 21.40 -19.93 -10.80
C VAL A 62 22.01 -19.99 -12.20
N VAL A 63 21.17 -20.03 -13.23
CA VAL A 63 21.61 -20.03 -14.64
C VAL A 63 21.39 -18.69 -15.34
N ASN A 64 20.49 -17.85 -14.80
CA ASN A 64 20.31 -16.49 -15.30
C ASN A 64 19.74 -15.59 -14.21
N VAL A 65 20.12 -14.30 -14.23
CA VAL A 65 19.54 -13.26 -13.36
C VAL A 65 19.30 -12.01 -14.23
N ARG A 66 18.07 -11.50 -14.18
CA ARG A 66 17.65 -10.32 -14.93
C ARG A 66 16.97 -9.33 -14.01
N PRO A 67 17.36 -8.03 -13.99
CA PRO A 67 16.62 -7.01 -13.25
C PRO A 67 15.23 -6.79 -13.86
N ILE A 68 14.22 -6.67 -13.01
CA ILE A 68 12.84 -6.39 -13.38
C ILE A 68 12.26 -5.35 -12.42
N THR A 69 11.12 -4.77 -12.79
CA THR A 69 10.32 -3.96 -11.86
C THR A 69 9.11 -4.79 -11.42
N LEU A 70 8.94 -4.91 -10.12
CA LEU A 70 7.74 -5.48 -9.50
C LEU A 70 6.74 -4.35 -9.28
N GLN A 71 5.50 -4.55 -9.67
CA GLN A 71 4.41 -3.61 -9.47
C GLN A 71 3.26 -4.33 -8.76
N ASN A 72 2.57 -3.63 -7.88
CA ASN A 72 1.39 -4.19 -7.23
C ASN A 72 0.29 -4.48 -8.27
N ASP A 73 -0.32 -5.65 -8.18
CA ASP A 73 -1.42 -6.08 -9.07
C ASP A 73 -2.66 -5.19 -8.94
N ARG A 74 -2.82 -4.50 -7.82
CA ARG A 74 -3.96 -3.62 -7.54
C ARG A 74 -3.48 -2.32 -6.94
N THR A 75 -3.88 -1.21 -7.56
CA THR A 75 -3.88 0.10 -6.94
C THR A 75 -4.95 0.10 -5.85
N SER A 76 -4.60 0.42 -4.63
CA SER A 76 -5.56 0.42 -3.51
C SER A 76 -6.58 1.56 -3.63
N GLY A 77 -6.29 2.55 -4.45
CA GLY A 77 -7.04 3.79 -4.57
C GLY A 77 -6.86 4.73 -3.37
N ALA A 78 -6.01 4.35 -2.42
CA ALA A 78 -5.76 5.15 -1.23
C ALA A 78 -5.14 6.51 -1.59
N GLY A 79 -4.28 6.53 -2.60
CA GLY A 79 -3.70 7.77 -3.13
C GLY A 79 -4.74 8.70 -3.72
N VAL A 80 -5.68 8.15 -4.51
CA VAL A 80 -6.80 8.92 -5.09
C VAL A 80 -7.67 9.53 -4.00
N ILE A 81 -8.06 8.72 -2.99
CA ILE A 81 -8.92 9.17 -1.88
C ILE A 81 -8.20 10.20 -1.02
N ALA A 82 -6.97 9.91 -0.60
CA ALA A 82 -6.19 10.82 0.24
C ALA A 82 -5.85 12.12 -0.50
N GLY A 83 -5.39 12.01 -1.75
CA GLY A 83 -5.09 13.17 -2.59
C GLY A 83 -6.31 14.01 -2.86
N GLY A 84 -7.46 13.41 -3.18
CA GLY A 84 -8.72 14.11 -3.39
C GLY A 84 -9.22 14.82 -2.13
N ALA A 85 -9.12 14.20 -0.97
CA ALA A 85 -9.49 14.80 0.32
C ALA A 85 -8.60 16.00 0.65
N VAL A 86 -7.29 15.86 0.54
CA VAL A 86 -6.33 16.94 0.79
C VAL A 86 -6.52 18.08 -0.22
N GLY A 87 -6.65 17.76 -1.51
CA GLY A 87 -6.88 18.75 -2.56
C GLY A 87 -8.19 19.49 -2.39
N GLY A 88 -9.26 18.81 -1.99
CA GLY A 88 -10.55 19.43 -1.68
C GLY A 88 -10.48 20.39 -0.48
N VAL A 89 -9.79 19.99 0.60
CA VAL A 89 -9.57 20.85 1.77
C VAL A 89 -8.76 22.08 1.38
N MET A 90 -7.66 21.91 0.65
CA MET A 90 -6.85 23.06 0.17
C MET A 90 -7.66 23.98 -0.76
N GLY A 91 -8.45 23.40 -1.69
CA GLY A 91 -9.35 24.16 -2.54
C GLY A 91 -10.39 24.96 -1.76
N SER A 92 -10.82 24.47 -0.59
CA SER A 92 -11.79 25.15 0.27
C SER A 92 -11.27 26.45 0.92
N THR A 93 -9.95 26.64 0.94
CA THR A 93 -9.33 27.87 1.47
C THR A 93 -9.26 28.98 0.43
N ILE A 94 -9.55 28.68 -0.83
CA ILE A 94 -9.42 29.59 -1.96
C ILE A 94 -10.81 30.07 -2.38
N GLY A 95 -11.00 31.39 -2.39
CA GLY A 95 -12.22 32.04 -2.89
C GLY A 95 -13.39 32.07 -1.91
N GLY A 96 -14.50 32.72 -2.34
CA GLY A 96 -15.76 32.84 -1.61
C GLY A 96 -16.97 32.54 -2.50
N GLY A 97 -18.09 32.16 -1.90
CA GLY A 97 -19.33 31.86 -2.62
C GLY A 97 -19.17 30.72 -3.64
N THR A 98 -19.66 30.88 -4.84
CA THR A 98 -19.62 29.88 -5.94
C THR A 98 -18.20 29.55 -6.37
N GLY A 99 -17.26 30.49 -6.29
CA GLY A 99 -15.85 30.29 -6.61
C GLY A 99 -15.18 29.28 -5.67
N ARG A 100 -15.54 29.28 -4.38
CA ARG A 100 -15.07 28.29 -3.41
C ARG A 100 -15.49 26.87 -3.79
N THR A 101 -16.73 26.69 -4.22
CA THR A 101 -17.23 25.35 -4.65
C THR A 101 -16.43 24.83 -5.83
N LEU A 102 -16.14 25.66 -6.83
CA LEU A 102 -15.33 25.29 -7.98
C LEU A 102 -13.89 24.99 -7.57
N ALA A 103 -13.30 25.75 -6.63
CA ALA A 103 -11.96 25.49 -6.12
C ALA A 103 -11.86 24.19 -5.33
N VAL A 104 -12.89 23.82 -4.56
CA VAL A 104 -12.97 22.52 -3.86
C VAL A 104 -13.01 21.35 -4.87
N LEU A 105 -13.88 21.46 -5.87
CA LEU A 105 -14.01 20.41 -6.90
C LEU A 105 -12.73 20.28 -7.73
N GLY A 106 -12.18 21.38 -8.21
CA GLY A 106 -10.92 21.40 -8.95
C GLY A 106 -9.75 20.86 -8.14
N GLY A 107 -9.63 21.29 -6.87
CA GLY A 107 -8.62 20.82 -5.95
C GLY A 107 -8.74 19.32 -5.64
N ALA A 108 -9.97 18.81 -5.46
CA ALA A 108 -10.20 17.38 -5.24
C ALA A 108 -9.79 16.54 -6.46
N ILE A 109 -10.13 16.97 -7.68
CA ILE A 109 -9.76 16.27 -8.90
C ILE A 109 -8.24 16.26 -9.10
N LEU A 110 -7.59 17.41 -9.00
CA LEU A 110 -6.13 17.52 -9.16
C LEU A 110 -5.40 16.75 -8.06
N GLY A 111 -5.87 16.81 -6.83
CA GLY A 111 -5.33 16.08 -5.70
C GLY A 111 -5.48 14.56 -5.88
N ALA A 112 -6.62 14.09 -6.39
CA ALA A 112 -6.84 12.68 -6.69
C ALA A 112 -5.87 12.16 -7.76
N LEU A 113 -5.67 12.91 -8.86
CA LEU A 113 -4.72 12.55 -9.92
C LEU A 113 -3.28 12.55 -9.42
N ALA A 114 -2.89 13.53 -8.61
CA ALA A 114 -1.56 13.59 -8.02
C ALA A 114 -1.35 12.43 -7.02
N GLY A 115 -2.34 12.10 -6.22
CA GLY A 115 -2.32 10.99 -5.26
C GLY A 115 -2.18 9.63 -5.94
N ASP A 116 -2.87 9.42 -7.05
CA ASP A 116 -2.75 8.22 -7.89
C ASP A 116 -1.32 8.06 -8.43
N ALA A 117 -0.75 9.13 -8.99
CA ALA A 117 0.62 9.12 -9.51
C ALA A 117 1.67 8.82 -8.43
N VAL A 118 1.45 9.28 -7.20
CA VAL A 118 2.32 8.98 -6.05
C VAL A 118 2.16 7.52 -5.64
N GLU A 119 0.93 7.00 -5.56
CA GLU A 119 0.66 5.61 -5.23
C GLU A 119 1.33 4.65 -6.22
N ASP A 120 1.25 4.95 -7.51
CA ASP A 120 1.88 4.19 -8.58
C ASP A 120 3.41 4.12 -8.43
N ARG A 121 4.05 5.22 -8.06
CA ARG A 121 5.50 5.25 -7.82
C ARG A 121 5.91 4.46 -6.59
N VAL A 122 5.18 4.60 -5.51
CA VAL A 122 5.43 3.87 -4.24
C VAL A 122 5.11 2.38 -4.37
N GLY A 123 4.22 2.02 -5.30
CA GLY A 123 3.84 0.63 -5.59
C GLY A 123 4.86 -0.15 -6.42
N LYS A 124 5.88 0.51 -7.00
CA LYS A 124 6.94 -0.12 -7.79
C LYS A 124 8.15 -0.40 -6.94
N LYS A 125 8.73 -1.60 -7.10
CA LYS A 125 9.96 -2.04 -6.43
C LYS A 125 10.89 -2.70 -7.41
N ASP A 126 12.18 -2.56 -7.16
CA ASP A 126 13.20 -3.29 -7.92
C ASP A 126 13.13 -4.78 -7.56
N GLY A 127 13.14 -5.62 -8.59
CA GLY A 127 13.09 -7.06 -8.48
C GLY A 127 14.13 -7.75 -9.35
N LEU A 128 14.27 -9.03 -9.12
CA LEU A 128 15.09 -9.93 -9.93
C LEU A 128 14.22 -11.06 -10.47
N GLU A 129 14.34 -11.32 -11.75
CA GLU A 129 13.91 -12.57 -12.37
C GLU A 129 15.09 -13.53 -12.38
N ILE A 130 14.94 -14.65 -11.69
CA ILE A 130 16.01 -15.60 -11.43
C ILE A 130 15.61 -16.91 -12.09
N THR A 131 16.45 -17.39 -13.01
CA THR A 131 16.31 -18.73 -13.59
C THR A 131 17.20 -19.69 -12.83
N VAL A 132 16.61 -20.70 -12.22
CA VAL A 132 17.31 -21.70 -11.43
C VAL A 132 17.15 -23.06 -12.10
N ARG A 133 18.25 -23.77 -12.30
CA ARG A 133 18.26 -25.20 -12.64
C ARG A 133 18.34 -25.99 -11.34
N LEU A 134 17.28 -26.71 -11.03
CA LEU A 134 17.21 -27.58 -9.87
C LEU A 134 18.08 -28.83 -10.07
N ASP A 135 18.49 -29.46 -8.98
CA ASP A 135 19.32 -30.68 -9.01
C ASP A 135 18.59 -31.87 -9.61
N ASN A 136 17.27 -31.85 -9.69
CA ASN A 136 16.45 -32.84 -10.40
C ASN A 136 16.39 -32.62 -11.93
N GLY A 137 17.09 -31.62 -12.47
CA GLY A 137 17.10 -31.25 -13.89
C GLY A 137 16.00 -30.26 -14.32
N GLU A 138 15.01 -29.98 -13.47
CA GLU A 138 13.95 -29.03 -13.76
C GLU A 138 14.50 -27.58 -13.76
N THR A 139 14.04 -26.75 -14.68
CA THR A 139 14.38 -25.31 -14.70
C THR A 139 13.16 -24.50 -14.29
N ARG A 140 13.35 -23.59 -13.36
CA ARG A 140 12.31 -22.68 -12.86
C ARG A 140 12.71 -21.23 -12.97
N VAL A 141 11.74 -20.37 -13.24
CA VAL A 141 11.88 -18.91 -13.24
C VAL A 141 11.09 -18.37 -12.05
N ILE A 142 11.77 -17.62 -11.20
CA ILE A 142 11.19 -17.01 -10.00
C ILE A 142 11.46 -15.51 -10.04
N ALA A 143 10.42 -14.71 -9.82
CA ALA A 143 10.52 -13.26 -9.66
C ALA A 143 10.37 -12.90 -8.18
N GLN A 144 11.31 -12.14 -7.63
CA GLN A 144 11.29 -11.67 -6.24
C GLN A 144 11.89 -10.27 -6.11
N GLU A 145 11.71 -9.60 -4.96
CA GLU A 145 12.37 -8.33 -4.67
C GLU A 145 13.89 -8.49 -4.71
N ALA A 146 14.60 -7.45 -5.13
CA ALA A 146 16.07 -7.44 -5.25
C ALA A 146 16.75 -7.19 -3.88
N ASP A 147 16.26 -7.84 -2.83
CA ASP A 147 16.75 -7.70 -1.45
C ASP A 147 17.87 -8.69 -1.10
N VAL A 148 18.08 -9.69 -1.94
CA VAL A 148 19.14 -10.68 -1.80
C VAL A 148 20.00 -10.67 -3.05
N PRO A 149 21.32 -10.40 -2.96
CA PRO A 149 22.22 -10.45 -4.11
C PRO A 149 22.39 -11.89 -4.57
N LEU A 150 22.15 -12.13 -5.86
CA LEU A 150 22.32 -13.43 -6.49
C LEU A 150 23.18 -13.27 -7.74
N VAL A 151 24.08 -14.22 -7.95
CA VAL A 151 24.99 -14.21 -9.09
C VAL A 151 24.90 -15.51 -9.90
N LEU A 152 25.33 -15.46 -11.15
CA LEU A 152 25.40 -16.63 -12.04
C LEU A 152 26.26 -17.74 -11.41
N ASN A 153 25.83 -19.00 -11.63
CA ASN A 153 26.45 -20.22 -11.12
C ASN A 153 26.44 -20.36 -9.59
N GLN A 154 25.74 -19.48 -8.88
CA GLN A 154 25.60 -19.58 -7.43
C GLN A 154 24.68 -20.75 -7.04
N ARG A 155 25.09 -21.49 -6.01
CA ARG A 155 24.23 -22.52 -5.38
C ARG A 155 23.17 -21.83 -4.53
N VAL A 156 21.92 -22.24 -4.74
CA VAL A 156 20.74 -21.64 -4.10
C VAL A 156 19.75 -22.70 -3.64
N GLN A 157 18.90 -22.27 -2.73
CA GLN A 157 17.71 -23.00 -2.32
C GLN A 157 16.48 -22.32 -2.86
N VAL A 158 15.61 -23.07 -3.50
CA VAL A 158 14.27 -22.66 -3.89
C VAL A 158 13.31 -23.16 -2.84
N VAL A 159 12.72 -22.21 -2.10
CA VAL A 159 11.76 -22.49 -1.04
C VAL A 159 10.35 -22.26 -1.58
N SER A 160 9.53 -23.28 -1.55
CA SER A 160 8.14 -23.24 -2.03
C SER A 160 7.20 -23.90 -1.02
N GLY A 161 5.92 -23.54 -1.04
CA GLY A 161 4.92 -24.09 -0.11
C GLY A 161 3.76 -23.15 0.10
N ALA A 162 3.39 -22.87 1.34
CA ALA A 162 2.23 -22.07 1.71
C ALA A 162 2.33 -20.57 1.43
N GLY A 163 3.45 -20.11 0.86
CA GLY A 163 3.71 -18.72 0.50
C GLY A 163 4.27 -18.57 -0.91
N PRO A 164 4.63 -17.36 -1.32
CA PRO A 164 5.32 -17.14 -2.58
C PRO A 164 6.63 -17.91 -2.60
N THR A 165 6.94 -18.50 -3.76
CA THR A 165 8.22 -19.16 -3.99
C THR A 165 9.35 -18.13 -3.98
N ARG A 166 10.45 -18.44 -3.30
CA ARG A 166 11.61 -17.56 -3.18
C ARG A 166 12.92 -18.33 -3.38
N VAL A 167 13.95 -17.59 -3.75
CA VAL A 167 15.30 -18.09 -3.95
C VAL A 167 16.21 -17.46 -2.91
N THR A 168 16.94 -18.29 -2.16
CA THR A 168 17.91 -17.82 -1.17
C THR A 168 19.27 -18.45 -1.44
N PRO A 169 20.39 -17.75 -1.23
CA PRO A 169 21.71 -18.35 -1.31
C PRO A 169 21.87 -19.47 -0.26
N MET A 170 22.59 -20.51 -0.60
CA MET A 170 22.99 -21.50 0.38
C MET A 170 24.04 -20.88 1.30
N SER A 171 23.68 -20.69 2.58
CA SER A 171 24.63 -20.22 3.60
C SER A 171 25.60 -21.36 3.91
N GLY A 172 26.90 -21.20 3.63
CA GLY A 172 27.92 -22.10 4.11
C GLY A 172 28.76 -22.84 3.04
N GLN A 173 29.25 -22.15 2.04
CA GLN A 173 30.46 -22.53 1.31
C GLN A 173 31.39 -21.35 1.14
#